data_3b4b3ce21282b5e2ce55eb0d41a24673
#
_entry.id   3b4b3ce21282b5e2ce55eb0d41a24673
#
_cell.length_a   1.000
_cell.length_b   1.000
_cell.length_c   1.000
_cell.angle_alpha   90.00
_cell.angle_beta   90.00
_cell.angle_gamma   90.00
#
_symmetry.space_group_name_H-M   'P 1'
#
loop_
_entity.id
_entity.type
_entity.pdbx_description
1 polymer ?
#
loop_
_entity_poly.entity_id
_entity_poly.type
_entity_poly.pdbx_seq_one_letter_code
_entity_poly.pdbx_strand_id
1 'polypeptide(L)'
;MEEQMYTYKYPHPAVTTDCVVFGMDGAKLKTLLIERGNEPSKGCWAFPGGFLNMDENATQGALRELAEETGLKLEHIKEFGTFSDVNRDPRERVISIAFYALININKVDVEGGDDASKAQWFALDEVPPLAFDHDLMLKKAQQQLKKDLMERITPEFIKNLKTNEIFVFGSNLAGAHGGGAARIAFEQFGAIMGQGVGLQGQSYGIPTMQGGVETIKPYVDEFIAFAKQHPEMTFLVTKIGCGIAGFRIDEIAPLFAGAVEVENIYLPREFWEVLVS
;
A
#
# COMPACT_ATOMS: atom_id res chain seq x y z
N MET A 1 -8.01 -10.06 -37.69
CA MET A 1 -8.92 -8.90 -37.48
C MET A 1 -8.43 -7.81 -38.41
N GLU A 2 -9.31 -7.14 -39.16
CA GLU A 2 -8.89 -5.97 -39.96
C GLU A 2 -8.48 -4.86 -38.99
N GLU A 3 -7.27 -4.31 -39.17
CA GLU A 3 -6.81 -3.14 -38.41
C GLU A 3 -7.72 -1.95 -38.72
N GLN A 4 -8.43 -1.45 -37.75
CA GLN A 4 -9.28 -0.28 -37.92
C GLN A 4 -8.42 0.97 -38.00
N MET A 5 -8.34 1.56 -39.20
CA MET A 5 -7.60 2.82 -39.45
C MET A 5 -8.42 4.02 -38.98
N TYR A 6 -7.79 4.87 -38.15
CA TYR A 6 -8.37 6.14 -37.71
C TYR A 6 -7.71 7.31 -38.46
N THR A 7 -8.50 8.28 -38.90
CA THR A 7 -7.99 9.50 -39.57
C THR A 7 -8.35 10.72 -38.76
N TYR A 8 -7.36 11.51 -38.41
CA TYR A 8 -7.52 12.71 -37.59
C TYR A 8 -7.12 13.97 -38.34
N LYS A 9 -7.79 15.10 -38.02
CA LYS A 9 -7.47 16.41 -38.62
C LYS A 9 -6.11 16.95 -38.14
N TYR A 10 -5.73 16.64 -36.93
CA TYR A 10 -4.48 17.06 -36.29
C TYR A 10 -3.68 15.84 -35.82
N PRO A 11 -2.33 15.93 -35.77
CA PRO A 11 -1.53 14.87 -35.15
C PRO A 11 -1.95 14.62 -33.70
N HIS A 12 -2.05 13.34 -33.33
CA HIS A 12 -2.37 12.91 -32.00
C HIS A 12 -1.19 12.13 -31.39
N PRO A 13 -0.83 12.36 -30.13
CA PRO A 13 0.03 11.41 -29.42
C PRO A 13 -0.73 10.12 -29.17
N ALA A 14 -0.04 9.00 -29.18
CA ALA A 14 -0.57 7.78 -28.60
C ALA A 14 -0.65 7.93 -27.08
N VAL A 15 -1.62 7.27 -26.44
CA VAL A 15 -1.79 7.28 -24.99
C VAL A 15 -1.57 5.88 -24.46
N THR A 16 -0.70 5.77 -23.45
CA THR A 16 -0.47 4.54 -22.70
C THR A 16 -0.87 4.73 -21.24
N THR A 17 -1.03 3.62 -20.55
CA THR A 17 -1.16 3.59 -19.09
C THR A 17 -0.09 2.67 -18.52
N ASP A 18 0.52 3.06 -17.42
CA ASP A 18 1.50 2.26 -16.69
C ASP A 18 1.09 2.14 -15.21
N CYS A 19 1.25 0.96 -14.62
CA CYS A 19 0.85 0.71 -13.23
C CYS A 19 2.04 0.28 -12.36
N VAL A 20 2.45 1.15 -11.43
CA VAL A 20 3.47 0.85 -10.41
C VAL A 20 2.80 0.15 -9.23
N VAL A 21 2.91 -1.17 -9.15
CA VAL A 21 2.38 -1.91 -8.01
C VAL A 21 3.47 -2.09 -6.96
N PHE A 22 3.25 -1.50 -5.80
CA PHE A 22 4.05 -1.76 -4.61
C PHE A 22 3.46 -2.94 -3.84
N GLY A 23 4.33 -3.81 -3.35
CA GLY A 23 3.94 -5.00 -2.61
C GLY A 23 4.66 -5.10 -1.27
N MET A 24 3.91 -5.31 -0.19
CA MET A 24 4.47 -5.60 1.14
C MET A 24 4.72 -7.10 1.29
N ASP A 25 5.99 -7.48 1.50
CA ASP A 25 6.43 -8.82 1.88
C ASP A 25 6.95 -8.78 3.33
N GLY A 26 6.07 -9.00 4.28
CA GLY A 26 6.38 -8.68 5.67
C GLY A 26 6.68 -7.19 5.83
N ALA A 27 7.93 -6.84 6.22
CA ALA A 27 8.38 -5.45 6.35
C ALA A 27 9.13 -4.92 5.11
N LYS A 28 9.27 -5.72 4.04
CA LYS A 28 9.98 -5.29 2.83
C LYS A 28 9.02 -4.78 1.78
N LEU A 29 9.29 -3.58 1.29
CA LEU A 29 8.57 -2.99 0.17
C LEU A 29 9.22 -3.45 -1.15
N LYS A 30 8.40 -4.01 -2.04
CA LYS A 30 8.80 -4.49 -3.38
C LYS A 30 8.01 -3.77 -4.45
N THR A 31 8.45 -3.84 -5.69
CA THR A 31 7.68 -3.42 -6.85
C THR A 31 7.53 -4.56 -7.85
N LEU A 32 6.36 -4.63 -8.50
CA LEU A 32 6.09 -5.60 -9.55
C LEU A 32 6.60 -5.07 -10.88
N LEU A 33 7.38 -5.88 -11.57
CA LEU A 33 7.88 -5.58 -12.92
C LEU A 33 7.59 -6.74 -13.86
N ILE A 34 7.51 -6.42 -15.14
CA ILE A 34 7.45 -7.39 -16.23
C ILE A 34 8.74 -7.34 -17.06
N GLU A 35 9.15 -8.48 -17.61
CA GLU A 35 10.20 -8.55 -18.64
C GLU A 35 9.56 -8.39 -20.01
N ARG A 36 9.96 -7.36 -20.75
CA ARG A 36 9.39 -7.07 -22.08
C ARG A 36 9.71 -8.15 -23.10
N GLY A 37 8.68 -8.72 -23.72
CA GLY A 37 8.82 -9.72 -24.79
C GLY A 37 9.18 -9.16 -26.15
N ASN A 38 8.82 -7.88 -26.41
CA ASN A 38 8.90 -7.25 -27.73
C ASN A 38 9.79 -5.99 -27.75
N GLU A 39 10.26 -5.63 -28.95
CA GLU A 39 10.94 -4.35 -29.19
C GLU A 39 9.94 -3.16 -29.11
N PRO A 40 10.40 -1.98 -28.73
CA PRO A 40 11.73 -1.64 -28.26
C PRO A 40 11.99 -2.14 -26.84
N SER A 41 13.27 -2.25 -26.46
CA SER A 41 13.70 -2.65 -25.11
C SER A 41 13.33 -4.09 -24.74
N LYS A 42 13.31 -5.01 -25.69
CA LYS A 42 13.11 -6.44 -25.44
C LYS A 42 14.10 -6.98 -24.41
N GLY A 43 13.61 -7.74 -23.44
CA GLY A 43 14.38 -8.28 -22.32
C GLY A 43 14.70 -7.28 -21.20
N CYS A 44 14.29 -6.01 -21.34
CA CYS A 44 14.35 -5.04 -20.25
C CYS A 44 13.13 -5.17 -19.34
N TRP A 45 13.29 -4.75 -18.10
CA TRP A 45 12.21 -4.69 -17.13
C TRP A 45 11.41 -3.38 -17.25
N ALA A 46 10.09 -3.48 -17.06
CA ALA A 46 9.17 -2.35 -17.16
C ALA A 46 8.03 -2.51 -16.16
N PHE A 47 7.26 -1.45 -15.92
CA PHE A 47 5.96 -1.58 -15.26
C PHE A 47 4.96 -2.21 -16.23
N PRO A 48 4.00 -3.00 -15.70
CA PRO A 48 2.85 -3.43 -16.49
C PRO A 48 2.11 -2.23 -17.07
N GLY A 49 1.79 -2.30 -18.36
CA GLY A 49 1.14 -1.21 -19.04
C GLY A 49 1.20 -1.30 -20.54
N GLY A 50 0.31 -0.58 -21.22
CA GLY A 50 0.17 -0.61 -22.65
C GLY A 50 -0.69 0.51 -23.21
N PHE A 51 -1.04 0.40 -24.47
CA PHE A 51 -1.85 1.38 -25.17
C PHE A 51 -3.30 1.35 -24.74
N LEU A 52 -3.86 2.54 -24.57
CA LEU A 52 -5.27 2.72 -24.23
C LEU A 52 -6.15 2.39 -25.44
N ASN A 53 -7.16 1.54 -25.23
CA ASN A 53 -8.18 1.26 -26.23
C ASN A 53 -9.15 2.44 -26.39
N MET A 54 -9.83 2.51 -27.53
CA MET A 54 -10.73 3.63 -27.85
C MET A 54 -12.02 3.64 -27.02
N ASP A 55 -12.36 2.55 -26.37
CA ASP A 55 -13.60 2.32 -25.63
C ASP A 55 -13.39 2.21 -24.11
N GLU A 56 -12.18 2.51 -23.62
CA GLU A 56 -11.85 2.45 -22.19
C GLU A 56 -11.27 3.79 -21.68
N ASN A 57 -11.47 4.08 -20.39
CA ASN A 57 -10.78 5.17 -19.73
C ASN A 57 -9.41 4.71 -19.19
N ALA A 58 -8.55 5.66 -18.78
CA ALA A 58 -7.19 5.37 -18.36
C ALA A 58 -7.11 4.38 -17.18
N THR A 59 -8.02 4.45 -16.20
CA THR A 59 -8.06 3.50 -15.08
C THR A 59 -8.43 2.10 -15.54
N GLN A 60 -9.38 1.97 -16.47
CA GLN A 60 -9.76 0.68 -17.05
C GLN A 60 -8.62 0.06 -17.84
N GLY A 61 -7.94 0.88 -18.68
CA GLY A 61 -6.77 0.43 -19.45
C GLY A 61 -5.64 -0.07 -18.54
N ALA A 62 -5.29 0.69 -17.50
CA ALA A 62 -4.24 0.29 -16.55
C ALA A 62 -4.58 -1.01 -15.81
N LEU A 63 -5.83 -1.20 -15.38
CA LEU A 63 -6.28 -2.43 -14.72
C LEU A 63 -6.32 -3.62 -15.67
N ARG A 64 -6.71 -3.41 -16.93
CA ARG A 64 -6.70 -4.45 -17.98
C ARG A 64 -5.27 -4.91 -18.27
N GLU A 65 -4.36 -3.99 -18.59
CA GLU A 65 -2.95 -4.29 -18.87
C GLU A 65 -2.27 -5.00 -17.69
N LEU A 66 -2.51 -4.52 -16.47
CA LEU A 66 -2.00 -5.16 -15.27
C LEU A 66 -2.46 -6.62 -15.18
N ALA A 67 -3.74 -6.88 -15.43
CA ALA A 67 -4.30 -8.24 -15.37
C ALA A 67 -3.79 -9.13 -16.51
N GLU A 68 -3.69 -8.62 -17.73
CA GLU A 68 -3.21 -9.34 -18.92
C GLU A 68 -1.73 -9.72 -18.79
N GLU A 69 -0.87 -8.80 -18.31
CA GLU A 69 0.57 -9.03 -18.25
C GLU A 69 1.05 -9.74 -16.98
N THR A 70 0.28 -9.70 -15.88
CA THR A 70 0.73 -10.23 -14.57
C THR A 70 -0.24 -11.19 -13.90
N GLY A 71 -1.44 -11.35 -14.43
CA GLY A 71 -2.53 -12.09 -13.77
C GLY A 71 -3.15 -11.36 -12.57
N LEU A 72 -2.55 -10.24 -12.09
CA LEU A 72 -2.98 -9.53 -10.91
C LEU A 72 -4.23 -8.68 -11.19
N LYS A 73 -5.32 -8.97 -10.47
CA LYS A 73 -6.58 -8.23 -10.56
C LYS A 73 -6.77 -7.35 -9.34
N LEU A 74 -6.77 -6.04 -9.54
CA LEU A 74 -7.05 -5.04 -8.52
C LEU A 74 -8.37 -4.33 -8.82
N GLU A 75 -9.05 -3.86 -7.77
CA GLU A 75 -10.28 -3.07 -7.90
C GLU A 75 -9.98 -1.56 -7.90
N HIS A 76 -8.90 -1.16 -7.24
CA HIS A 76 -8.53 0.24 -7.05
C HIS A 76 -7.05 0.48 -7.32
N ILE A 77 -6.78 1.52 -8.11
CA ILE A 77 -5.45 2.09 -8.34
C ILE A 77 -5.57 3.61 -8.25
N LYS A 78 -4.49 4.29 -7.90
CA LYS A 78 -4.45 5.77 -7.78
C LYS A 78 -3.58 6.35 -8.88
N GLU A 79 -4.12 7.31 -9.64
CA GLU A 79 -3.32 8.11 -10.57
C GLU A 79 -2.33 8.98 -9.78
N PHE A 80 -1.06 9.03 -10.22
CA PHE A 80 -0.04 9.85 -9.58
C PHE A 80 0.66 10.81 -10.54
N GLY A 81 0.43 10.69 -11.83
CA GLY A 81 0.98 11.65 -12.78
C GLY A 81 0.89 11.25 -14.23
N THR A 82 1.17 12.23 -15.07
CA THR A 82 1.26 12.06 -16.52
C THR A 82 2.70 12.30 -16.97
N PHE A 83 3.22 11.40 -17.79
CA PHE A 83 4.57 11.42 -18.35
C PHE A 83 4.48 11.75 -19.83
N SER A 84 4.93 12.95 -20.17
CA SER A 84 4.72 13.51 -21.51
C SER A 84 5.98 14.12 -22.13
N ASP A 85 7.16 13.68 -21.71
CA ASP A 85 8.40 14.11 -22.36
C ASP A 85 8.39 13.69 -23.84
N VAL A 86 8.89 14.56 -24.71
CA VAL A 86 8.74 14.36 -26.19
C VAL A 86 9.42 13.08 -26.63
N ASN A 87 10.55 12.73 -26.06
CA ASN A 87 11.39 11.62 -26.45
C ASN A 87 11.35 10.44 -25.47
N ARG A 88 10.30 10.34 -24.63
CA ARG A 88 10.19 9.26 -23.65
C ARG A 88 10.06 7.87 -24.25
N ASP A 89 9.48 7.78 -25.43
CA ASP A 89 9.30 6.55 -26.19
C ASP A 89 9.94 6.71 -27.60
N PRO A 90 10.81 5.78 -28.02
CA PRO A 90 11.47 5.89 -29.32
C PRO A 90 10.57 5.57 -30.53
N ARG A 91 9.40 4.98 -30.31
CA ARG A 91 8.49 4.57 -31.39
C ARG A 91 7.76 5.76 -32.01
N GLU A 92 7.19 6.60 -31.13
CA GLU A 92 6.37 7.74 -31.55
C GLU A 92 6.13 8.71 -30.37
N ARG A 93 5.33 9.74 -30.62
CA ARG A 93 4.89 10.64 -29.57
C ARG A 93 3.90 9.94 -28.65
N VAL A 94 4.35 9.52 -27.46
CA VAL A 94 3.55 8.82 -26.46
C VAL A 94 3.38 9.68 -25.20
N ILE A 95 2.18 9.67 -24.64
CA ILE A 95 1.86 10.21 -23.31
C ILE A 95 1.40 9.05 -22.44
N SER A 96 2.03 8.84 -21.30
CA SER A 96 1.59 7.82 -20.33
C SER A 96 0.90 8.44 -19.13
N ILE A 97 -0.25 7.89 -18.77
CA ILE A 97 -0.96 8.17 -17.53
C ILE A 97 -0.57 7.08 -16.54
N ALA A 98 0.11 7.46 -15.46
CA ALA A 98 0.69 6.52 -14.54
C ALA A 98 -0.12 6.39 -13.25
N PHE A 99 -0.33 5.14 -12.85
CA PHE A 99 -1.06 4.73 -11.66
C PHE A 99 -0.15 4.00 -10.70
N TYR A 100 -0.53 3.96 -9.41
CA TYR A 100 0.10 3.08 -8.44
C TYR A 100 -0.94 2.40 -7.54
N ALA A 101 -0.53 1.28 -6.96
CA ALA A 101 -1.23 0.58 -5.90
C ALA A 101 -0.25 0.10 -4.83
N LEU A 102 -0.73 -0.11 -3.61
CA LEU A 102 0.02 -0.75 -2.54
C LEU A 102 -0.79 -1.94 -2.03
N ILE A 103 -0.21 -3.14 -2.09
CA ILE A 103 -0.87 -4.40 -1.73
C ILE A 103 0.00 -5.28 -0.83
N ASN A 104 -0.60 -6.28 -0.20
CA ASN A 104 0.11 -7.34 0.51
C ASN A 104 0.33 -8.51 -0.45
N ILE A 105 1.60 -8.78 -0.83
CA ILE A 105 1.93 -9.80 -1.83
C ILE A 105 1.68 -11.24 -1.37
N ASN A 106 1.59 -11.49 -0.07
CA ASN A 106 1.34 -12.85 0.46
C ASN A 106 -0.08 -13.37 0.14
N LYS A 107 -0.92 -12.57 -0.51
CA LYS A 107 -2.30 -12.90 -0.88
C LYS A 107 -2.52 -13.00 -2.38
N VAL A 108 -1.47 -12.80 -3.17
CA VAL A 108 -1.57 -12.74 -4.63
C VAL A 108 -0.45 -13.55 -5.27
N ASP A 109 -0.81 -14.29 -6.30
CA ASP A 109 0.14 -14.93 -7.21
C ASP A 109 0.25 -14.06 -8.47
N VAL A 110 1.46 -13.93 -9.00
CA VAL A 110 1.72 -13.21 -10.25
C VAL A 110 2.43 -14.14 -11.24
N GLU A 111 1.98 -14.11 -12.48
CA GLU A 111 2.56 -14.88 -13.58
C GLU A 111 2.67 -13.96 -14.80
N GLY A 112 3.71 -14.14 -15.62
CA GLY A 112 3.82 -13.43 -16.90
C GLY A 112 2.71 -13.89 -17.86
N GLY A 113 2.10 -12.93 -18.56
CA GLY A 113 1.07 -13.18 -19.56
C GLY A 113 1.25 -12.31 -20.80
N ASP A 114 0.49 -12.61 -21.84
CA ASP A 114 0.48 -11.91 -23.12
C ASP A 114 1.90 -11.55 -23.64
N ASP A 115 2.21 -10.27 -23.75
CA ASP A 115 3.50 -9.75 -24.24
C ASP A 115 4.61 -9.74 -23.18
N ALA A 116 4.32 -10.09 -21.92
CA ALA A 116 5.28 -10.20 -20.85
C ALA A 116 5.87 -11.63 -20.78
N SER A 117 7.20 -11.75 -20.93
CA SER A 117 7.86 -13.05 -20.80
C SER A 117 7.92 -13.54 -19.35
N LYS A 118 7.88 -12.61 -18.38
CA LYS A 118 7.85 -12.87 -16.93
C LYS A 118 7.24 -11.69 -16.18
N ALA A 119 6.60 -11.97 -15.04
CA ALA A 119 6.27 -10.99 -14.02
C ALA A 119 6.96 -11.35 -12.71
N GLN A 120 7.59 -10.38 -12.03
CA GLN A 120 8.39 -10.65 -10.84
C GLN A 120 8.40 -9.46 -9.87
N TRP A 121 8.42 -9.79 -8.57
CA TRP A 121 8.61 -8.82 -7.49
C TRP A 121 10.08 -8.57 -7.24
N PHE A 122 10.49 -7.29 -7.23
CA PHE A 122 11.83 -6.83 -6.89
C PHE A 122 11.80 -6.00 -5.61
N ALA A 123 12.74 -6.22 -4.70
CA ALA A 123 12.97 -5.29 -3.60
C ALA A 123 13.41 -3.92 -4.19
N LEU A 124 13.00 -2.81 -3.55
CA LEU A 124 13.24 -1.48 -4.14
C LEU A 124 14.71 -1.11 -4.29
N ASP A 125 15.58 -1.71 -3.49
CA ASP A 125 17.05 -1.59 -3.56
C ASP A 125 17.71 -2.54 -4.57
N GLU A 126 16.95 -3.51 -5.12
CA GLU A 126 17.40 -4.51 -6.08
C GLU A 126 16.75 -4.36 -7.47
N VAL A 127 16.05 -3.24 -7.72
CA VAL A 127 15.37 -2.98 -9.00
C VAL A 127 16.41 -2.89 -10.10
N PRO A 128 16.30 -3.70 -11.18
CA PRO A 128 17.19 -3.60 -12.34
C PRO A 128 16.94 -2.31 -13.13
N PRO A 129 17.84 -1.93 -14.05
CA PRO A 129 17.59 -0.83 -14.98
C PRO A 129 16.27 -1.03 -15.74
N LEU A 130 15.42 -0.01 -15.74
CA LEU A 130 14.09 -0.07 -16.35
C LEU A 130 14.09 0.45 -17.79
N ALA A 131 13.11 0.00 -18.56
CA ALA A 131 12.87 0.51 -19.91
C ALA A 131 12.31 1.93 -19.87
N PHE A 132 12.53 2.70 -20.94
CA PHE A 132 12.02 4.05 -21.13
C PHE A 132 12.40 5.01 -19.99
N ASP A 133 11.42 5.75 -19.48
CA ASP A 133 11.52 6.65 -18.33
C ASP A 133 10.93 6.05 -17.05
N HIS A 134 10.85 4.71 -16.96
CA HIS A 134 10.23 4.01 -15.82
C HIS A 134 11.02 4.19 -14.52
N ASP A 135 12.35 4.44 -14.57
CA ASP A 135 13.11 4.84 -13.39
C ASP A 135 12.58 6.15 -12.77
N LEU A 136 12.20 7.12 -13.62
CA LEU A 136 11.57 8.36 -13.18
C LEU A 136 10.16 8.12 -12.63
N MET A 137 9.41 7.21 -13.26
CA MET A 137 8.08 6.81 -12.76
C MET A 137 8.18 6.18 -11.39
N LEU A 138 9.09 5.23 -11.17
CA LEU A 138 9.31 4.59 -9.87
C LEU A 138 9.59 5.62 -8.79
N LYS A 139 10.52 6.52 -9.05
CA LYS A 139 10.90 7.58 -8.09
C LYS A 139 9.70 8.47 -7.71
N LYS A 140 8.89 8.87 -8.69
CA LYS A 140 7.69 9.69 -8.44
C LYS A 140 6.60 8.90 -7.71
N ALA A 141 6.40 7.63 -8.07
CA ALA A 141 5.45 6.75 -7.39
C ALA A 141 5.82 6.54 -5.92
N GLN A 142 7.11 6.31 -5.61
CA GLN A 142 7.60 6.22 -4.23
C GLN A 142 7.36 7.51 -3.44
N GLN A 143 7.57 8.67 -4.05
CA GLN A 143 7.31 9.97 -3.42
C GLN A 143 5.82 10.15 -3.11
N GLN A 144 4.94 9.77 -4.06
CA GLN A 144 3.50 9.85 -3.88
C GLN A 144 3.00 8.87 -2.82
N LEU A 145 3.46 7.62 -2.86
CA LEU A 145 3.16 6.61 -1.84
C LEU A 145 3.54 7.12 -0.44
N LYS A 146 4.78 7.62 -0.30
CA LYS A 146 5.24 8.18 0.99
C LYS A 146 4.37 9.33 1.45
N LYS A 147 3.97 10.24 0.55
CA LYS A 147 3.08 11.35 0.86
C LYS A 147 1.72 10.85 1.37
N ASP A 148 1.09 9.91 0.65
CA ASP A 148 -0.23 9.38 1.01
C ASP A 148 -0.21 8.64 2.36
N LEU A 149 0.86 7.90 2.65
CA LEU A 149 1.04 7.25 3.95
C LEU A 149 1.25 8.26 5.08
N MET A 150 1.96 9.37 4.82
CA MET A 150 2.17 10.43 5.79
C MET A 150 0.87 11.21 6.12
N GLU A 151 -0.16 11.13 5.32
CA GLU A 151 -1.50 11.64 5.64
C GLU A 151 -2.22 10.77 6.69
N ARG A 152 -1.81 9.50 6.88
CA ARG A 152 -2.34 8.54 7.84
C ARG A 152 -1.46 8.36 9.08
N ILE A 153 -0.87 9.47 9.58
CA ILE A 153 -0.07 9.44 10.82
C ILE A 153 -0.98 9.67 12.02
N THR A 154 -0.91 8.76 12.99
CA THR A 154 -1.49 8.97 14.32
C THR A 154 -0.82 10.15 15.00
N PRO A 155 -1.57 11.14 15.52
CA PRO A 155 -1.00 12.22 16.31
C PRO A 155 -0.23 11.70 17.53
N GLU A 156 0.91 12.30 17.84
CA GLU A 156 1.74 11.88 18.99
C GLU A 156 1.00 12.01 20.32
N PHE A 157 0.15 13.04 20.46
CA PHE A 157 -0.67 13.30 21.63
C PHE A 157 -2.15 13.40 21.25
N ILE A 158 -2.94 12.42 21.68
CA ILE A 158 -4.38 12.38 21.44
C ILE A 158 -5.07 12.82 22.74
N LYS A 159 -5.63 14.05 22.72
CA LYS A 159 -6.38 14.60 23.86
C LYS A 159 -7.89 14.41 23.71
N ASN A 160 -8.39 14.45 22.50
CA ASN A 160 -9.80 14.28 22.17
C ASN A 160 -9.93 13.42 20.92
N LEU A 161 -11.03 12.71 20.79
CA LEU A 161 -11.40 11.93 19.62
C LEU A 161 -12.63 12.53 18.95
N LYS A 162 -12.69 12.47 17.62
CA LYS A 162 -13.94 12.66 16.90
C LYS A 162 -14.87 11.47 17.14
N THR A 163 -16.14 11.62 16.81
CA THR A 163 -17.15 10.58 17.08
C THR A 163 -16.83 9.22 16.46
N ASN A 164 -16.15 9.22 15.30
CA ASN A 164 -15.76 8.01 14.58
C ASN A 164 -14.30 7.60 14.81
N GLU A 165 -13.53 8.31 15.63
CA GLU A 165 -12.15 7.98 15.92
C GLU A 165 -12.06 7.00 17.10
N ILE A 166 -11.20 5.99 16.96
CA ILE A 166 -10.96 4.92 17.94
C ILE A 166 -9.49 4.96 18.35
N PHE A 167 -9.24 5.08 19.64
CA PHE A 167 -7.92 5.07 20.25
C PHE A 167 -7.42 3.62 20.38
N VAL A 168 -6.43 3.22 19.59
CA VAL A 168 -5.88 1.85 19.64
C VAL A 168 -4.66 1.80 20.55
N PHE A 169 -4.70 0.97 21.57
CA PHE A 169 -3.70 0.94 22.63
C PHE A 169 -3.19 -0.47 22.95
N GLY A 170 -1.92 -0.53 23.41
CA GLY A 170 -1.34 -1.76 23.94
C GLY A 170 -1.93 -2.10 25.32
N SER A 171 -2.50 -3.28 25.44
CA SER A 171 -3.13 -3.79 26.64
C SER A 171 -2.42 -5.05 27.16
N ASN A 172 -3.06 -5.76 28.08
CA ASN A 172 -2.73 -7.12 28.53
C ASN A 172 -4.01 -7.96 28.58
N LEU A 173 -3.87 -9.28 28.55
CA LEU A 173 -5.02 -10.20 28.54
C LEU A 173 -5.94 -10.06 29.77
N ALA A 174 -5.40 -9.63 30.92
CA ALA A 174 -6.20 -9.39 32.11
C ALA A 174 -7.02 -8.10 32.09
N GLY A 175 -6.80 -7.24 31.07
CA GLY A 175 -7.48 -5.94 30.97
C GLY A 175 -7.12 -4.98 32.10
N ALA A 176 -5.91 -5.09 32.65
CA ALA A 176 -5.43 -4.18 33.69
C ALA A 176 -4.86 -2.91 33.04
N HIS A 177 -5.64 -1.83 33.06
CA HIS A 177 -5.31 -0.57 32.39
C HIS A 177 -4.62 0.43 33.34
N GLY A 178 -3.56 -0.02 34.05
CA GLY A 178 -2.92 0.75 35.10
C GLY A 178 -1.91 1.81 34.69
N GLY A 179 -1.42 1.82 33.43
CA GLY A 179 -0.36 2.74 33.00
C GLY A 179 -0.33 3.02 31.51
N GLY A 180 0.45 4.03 31.11
CA GLY A 180 0.68 4.40 29.71
C GLY A 180 -0.60 4.67 28.92
N ALA A 181 -0.63 4.26 27.65
CA ALA A 181 -1.78 4.44 26.77
C ALA A 181 -3.04 3.69 27.29
N ALA A 182 -2.88 2.54 27.94
CA ALA A 182 -4.00 1.80 28.53
C ALA A 182 -4.73 2.60 29.61
N ARG A 183 -4.00 3.33 30.45
CA ARG A 183 -4.58 4.22 31.46
C ARG A 183 -5.36 5.37 30.82
N ILE A 184 -4.80 5.99 29.78
CA ILE A 184 -5.47 7.06 29.02
C ILE A 184 -6.76 6.53 28.39
N ALA A 185 -6.72 5.33 27.78
CA ALA A 185 -7.88 4.68 27.22
C ALA A 185 -8.99 4.47 28.26
N PHE A 186 -8.63 4.02 29.46
CA PHE A 186 -9.57 3.82 30.57
C PHE A 186 -10.16 5.14 31.10
N GLU A 187 -9.31 6.14 31.35
CA GLU A 187 -9.73 7.41 31.95
C GLU A 187 -10.53 8.31 30.99
N GLN A 188 -10.26 8.22 29.66
CA GLN A 188 -10.78 9.21 28.70
C GLN A 188 -11.58 8.61 27.54
N PHE A 189 -11.33 7.36 27.11
CA PHE A 189 -11.88 6.81 25.87
C PHE A 189 -12.70 5.53 26.07
N GLY A 190 -13.10 5.24 27.31
CA GLY A 190 -14.08 4.22 27.61
C GLY A 190 -13.57 2.79 27.59
N ALA A 191 -12.24 2.58 27.74
CA ALA A 191 -11.72 1.23 27.98
C ALA A 191 -12.25 0.66 29.29
N ILE A 192 -12.46 -0.66 29.33
CA ILE A 192 -13.13 -1.37 30.43
C ILE A 192 -12.12 -2.21 31.19
N MET A 193 -12.02 -2.01 32.52
CA MET A 193 -11.20 -2.88 33.36
C MET A 193 -11.66 -4.33 33.26
N GLY A 194 -10.71 -5.25 33.05
CA GLY A 194 -10.98 -6.68 32.88
C GLY A 194 -11.17 -7.06 31.40
N GLN A 195 -11.26 -6.10 30.47
CA GLN A 195 -11.32 -6.37 29.02
C GLN A 195 -10.00 -5.99 28.38
N GLY A 196 -9.19 -6.99 28.00
CA GLY A 196 -7.87 -6.77 27.38
C GLY A 196 -7.86 -6.69 25.86
N VAL A 197 -8.91 -7.13 25.20
CA VAL A 197 -8.96 -7.31 23.74
C VAL A 197 -10.17 -6.62 23.14
N GLY A 198 -10.01 -6.04 21.95
CA GLY A 198 -11.11 -5.59 21.11
C GLY A 198 -11.66 -4.21 21.44
N LEU A 199 -12.78 -3.89 20.79
CA LEU A 199 -13.46 -2.59 20.91
C LEU A 199 -14.13 -2.42 22.27
N GLN A 200 -13.95 -1.25 22.88
CA GLN A 200 -14.49 -0.88 24.18
C GLN A 200 -14.61 0.65 24.27
N GLY A 201 -15.85 1.16 24.25
CA GLY A 201 -16.10 2.61 24.10
C GLY A 201 -15.49 3.15 22.81
N GLN A 202 -14.74 4.24 22.90
CA GLN A 202 -13.96 4.78 21.79
C GLN A 202 -12.49 4.30 21.82
N SER A 203 -12.25 3.08 22.29
CA SER A 203 -10.90 2.51 22.31
C SER A 203 -10.88 1.05 21.86
N TYR A 204 -9.71 0.57 21.41
CA TYR A 204 -9.49 -0.80 20.99
C TYR A 204 -8.20 -1.34 21.64
N GLY A 205 -8.32 -2.41 22.42
CA GLY A 205 -7.20 -3.03 23.14
C GLY A 205 -6.52 -4.11 22.31
N ILE A 206 -5.18 -4.05 22.20
CA ILE A 206 -4.33 -5.07 21.60
C ILE A 206 -3.36 -5.57 22.67
N PRO A 207 -3.46 -6.83 23.17
CA PRO A 207 -2.55 -7.37 24.16
C PRO A 207 -1.10 -7.43 23.67
N THR A 208 -0.16 -6.95 24.51
CA THR A 208 1.26 -6.86 24.17
C THR A 208 2.19 -7.41 25.27
N MET A 209 1.64 -8.04 26.32
CA MET A 209 2.41 -8.41 27.52
C MET A 209 2.33 -9.91 27.86
N GLN A 210 2.02 -10.78 26.89
CA GLN A 210 1.86 -12.23 27.11
C GLN A 210 3.05 -13.07 26.67
N GLY A 211 4.09 -12.46 26.08
CA GLY A 211 5.27 -13.17 25.58
C GLY A 211 6.06 -12.34 24.59
N GLY A 212 6.70 -12.97 23.60
CA GLY A 212 7.43 -12.30 22.52
C GLY A 212 6.50 -11.70 21.47
N VAL A 213 7.11 -11.07 20.46
CA VAL A 213 6.41 -10.38 19.36
C VAL A 213 5.42 -11.30 18.63
N GLU A 214 5.77 -12.58 18.48
CA GLU A 214 4.93 -13.61 17.86
C GLU A 214 3.57 -13.79 18.55
N THR A 215 3.49 -13.49 19.84
CA THR A 215 2.23 -13.57 20.61
C THR A 215 1.31 -12.38 20.38
N ILE A 216 1.84 -11.27 19.87
CA ILE A 216 1.10 -10.02 19.56
C ILE A 216 0.45 -10.12 18.18
N LYS A 217 1.13 -10.77 17.22
CA LYS A 217 0.70 -10.80 15.82
C LYS A 217 -0.77 -11.24 15.61
N PRO A 218 -1.29 -12.33 16.24
CA PRO A 218 -2.68 -12.72 16.04
C PRO A 218 -3.68 -11.62 16.41
N TYR A 219 -3.41 -10.84 17.48
CA TYR A 219 -4.27 -9.74 17.90
C TYR A 219 -4.19 -8.52 16.99
N VAL A 220 -3.02 -8.27 16.39
CA VAL A 220 -2.88 -7.25 15.35
C VAL A 220 -3.61 -7.66 14.08
N ASP A 221 -3.54 -8.93 13.68
CA ASP A 221 -4.26 -9.45 12.51
C ASP A 221 -5.78 -9.38 12.72
N GLU A 222 -6.28 -9.72 13.93
CA GLU A 222 -7.69 -9.56 14.32
C GLU A 222 -8.12 -8.09 14.28
N PHE A 223 -7.29 -7.18 14.80
CA PHE A 223 -7.54 -5.75 14.73
C PHE A 223 -7.65 -5.24 13.28
N ILE A 224 -6.72 -5.63 12.41
CA ILE A 224 -6.72 -5.24 10.99
C ILE A 224 -7.98 -5.76 10.29
N ALA A 225 -8.36 -7.01 10.56
CA ALA A 225 -9.58 -7.61 10.03
C ALA A 225 -10.84 -6.86 10.52
N PHE A 226 -10.86 -6.48 11.80
CA PHE A 226 -11.92 -5.66 12.37
C PHE A 226 -12.01 -4.28 11.70
N ALA A 227 -10.88 -3.60 11.53
CA ALA A 227 -10.85 -2.28 10.89
C ALA A 227 -11.36 -2.30 9.43
N LYS A 228 -11.05 -3.36 8.67
CA LYS A 228 -11.59 -3.57 7.31
C LYS A 228 -13.10 -3.71 7.27
N GLN A 229 -13.70 -4.29 8.32
CA GLN A 229 -15.15 -4.47 8.40
C GLN A 229 -15.89 -3.20 8.88
N HIS A 230 -15.14 -2.20 9.38
CA HIS A 230 -15.66 -0.96 9.94
C HIS A 230 -15.06 0.28 9.24
N PRO A 231 -15.30 0.48 7.94
CA PRO A 231 -14.75 1.62 7.18
C PRO A 231 -15.29 2.97 7.66
N GLU A 232 -16.39 3.00 8.41
CA GLU A 232 -16.97 4.19 9.04
C GLU A 232 -16.16 4.69 10.24
N MET A 233 -15.28 3.85 10.83
CA MET A 233 -14.41 4.19 11.95
C MET A 233 -13.01 4.56 11.47
N THR A 234 -12.31 5.40 12.22
CA THR A 234 -10.89 5.74 12.01
C THR A 234 -10.08 5.29 13.21
N PHE A 235 -9.10 4.43 12.99
CA PHE A 235 -8.31 3.81 14.06
C PHE A 235 -6.98 4.51 14.23
N LEU A 236 -6.78 5.19 15.36
CA LEU A 236 -5.55 5.90 15.71
C LEU A 236 -4.66 4.98 16.56
N VAL A 237 -3.75 4.27 15.92
CA VAL A 237 -2.86 3.31 16.60
C VAL A 237 -1.74 4.06 17.32
N THR A 238 -1.60 3.84 18.62
CA THR A 238 -0.47 4.34 19.41
C THR A 238 0.78 3.46 19.20
N LYS A 239 1.93 3.84 19.78
CA LYS A 239 3.16 3.02 19.76
C LYS A 239 3.00 1.79 20.68
N ILE A 240 2.05 0.91 20.32
CA ILE A 240 1.73 -0.29 21.13
C ILE A 240 2.97 -1.16 21.30
N GLY A 241 3.11 -1.78 22.45
CA GLY A 241 4.25 -2.64 22.77
C GLY A 241 5.57 -1.91 23.02
N CYS A 242 5.74 -0.67 22.53
CA CYS A 242 7.01 0.07 22.62
C CYS A 242 7.22 0.86 23.92
N GLY A 243 6.26 0.78 24.85
CA GLY A 243 6.35 1.40 26.17
C GLY A 243 6.69 0.38 27.25
N ILE A 244 5.73 0.12 28.15
CA ILE A 244 5.91 -0.79 29.31
C ILE A 244 6.28 -2.21 28.89
N ALA A 245 5.79 -2.71 27.76
CA ALA A 245 6.14 -4.03 27.24
C ALA A 245 7.59 -4.14 26.71
N GLY A 246 8.25 -3.01 26.41
CA GLY A 246 9.68 -2.92 26.15
C GLY A 246 10.15 -3.33 24.75
N PHE A 247 9.27 -3.55 23.80
CA PHE A 247 9.64 -3.87 22.42
C PHE A 247 10.16 -2.64 21.66
N ARG A 248 11.02 -2.90 20.67
CA ARG A 248 11.48 -1.86 19.76
C ARG A 248 10.48 -1.64 18.64
N ILE A 249 10.58 -0.48 17.99
CA ILE A 249 9.71 -0.09 16.86
C ILE A 249 9.89 -1.05 15.68
N ASP A 250 11.13 -1.44 15.37
CA ASP A 250 11.46 -2.38 14.30
C ASP A 250 10.98 -3.82 14.54
N GLU A 251 10.59 -4.15 15.78
CA GLU A 251 9.96 -5.42 16.13
C GLU A 251 8.44 -5.39 15.98
N ILE A 252 7.81 -4.26 16.31
CA ILE A 252 6.33 -4.13 16.31
C ILE A 252 5.78 -3.65 14.98
N ALA A 253 6.40 -2.66 14.34
CA ALA A 253 5.91 -2.09 13.09
C ALA A 253 5.64 -3.15 11.99
N PRO A 254 6.49 -4.18 11.79
CA PRO A 254 6.25 -5.24 10.80
C PRO A 254 4.94 -6.01 11.01
N LEU A 255 4.43 -6.10 12.23
CA LEU A 255 3.15 -6.75 12.52
C LEU A 255 1.98 -6.04 11.83
N PHE A 256 2.12 -4.74 11.56
CA PHE A 256 1.12 -3.89 10.91
C PHE A 256 1.25 -3.84 9.39
N ALA A 257 2.06 -4.68 8.76
CA ALA A 257 2.19 -4.72 7.29
C ALA A 257 0.84 -4.87 6.57
N GLY A 258 -0.09 -5.63 7.14
CA GLY A 258 -1.45 -5.76 6.61
C GLY A 258 -2.34 -4.49 6.72
N ALA A 259 -1.92 -3.49 7.50
CA ALA A 259 -2.63 -2.22 7.64
C ALA A 259 -2.37 -1.25 6.48
N VAL A 260 -1.37 -1.50 5.64
CA VAL A 260 -1.02 -0.62 4.51
C VAL A 260 -2.18 -0.46 3.52
N GLU A 261 -2.94 -1.55 3.30
CA GLU A 261 -4.12 -1.59 2.42
C GLU A 261 -5.40 -1.05 3.07
N VAL A 262 -5.36 -0.69 4.36
CA VAL A 262 -6.56 -0.34 5.15
C VAL A 262 -6.57 1.14 5.42
N GLU A 263 -7.30 1.91 4.63
CA GLU A 263 -7.25 3.37 4.60
C GLU A 263 -7.66 4.04 5.91
N ASN A 264 -8.50 3.40 6.71
CA ASN A 264 -9.00 3.90 7.99
C ASN A 264 -8.08 3.56 9.19
N ILE A 265 -6.92 2.92 8.97
CA ILE A 265 -5.90 2.70 10.01
C ILE A 265 -4.81 3.77 9.89
N TYR A 266 -4.60 4.49 10.98
CA TYR A 266 -3.53 5.47 11.15
C TYR A 266 -2.47 4.87 12.07
N LEU A 267 -1.20 4.93 11.66
CA LEU A 267 -0.08 4.39 12.43
C LEU A 267 0.84 5.52 12.93
N PRO A 268 1.64 5.27 13.98
CA PRO A 268 2.73 6.17 14.34
C PRO A 268 3.67 6.41 13.15
N ARG A 269 4.24 7.62 13.06
CA ARG A 269 5.20 7.98 12.00
C ARG A 269 6.30 6.94 11.86
N GLU A 270 6.89 6.53 12.96
CA GLU A 270 8.01 5.60 12.99
C GLU A 270 7.62 4.19 12.50
N PHE A 271 6.33 3.79 12.65
CA PHE A 271 5.85 2.53 12.09
C PHE A 271 5.81 2.61 10.56
N TRP A 272 5.30 3.73 10.01
CA TRP A 272 5.34 3.96 8.57
C TRP A 272 6.76 4.00 8.02
N GLU A 273 7.70 4.67 8.73
CA GLU A 273 9.11 4.73 8.33
C GLU A 273 9.74 3.34 8.20
N VAL A 274 9.42 2.42 9.12
CA VAL A 274 9.88 1.01 9.04
C VAL A 274 9.20 0.24 7.90
N LEU A 275 7.89 0.46 7.69
CA LEU A 275 7.13 -0.30 6.69
C LEU A 275 7.44 0.10 5.24
N VAL A 276 8.01 1.28 5.00
CA VAL A 276 8.31 1.80 3.66
C VAL A 276 9.80 2.10 3.45
N SER A 277 10.66 1.59 4.34
CA SER A 277 12.12 1.70 4.24
C SER A 277 12.70 0.75 3.18
#